data_7e5d6047ef72c423b1fe4f3965f70cc0
#
_entry.id   7e5d6047ef72c423b1fe4f3965f70cc0
#
_cell.length_a   1.000
_cell.length_b   1.000
_cell.length_c   1.000
_cell.angle_alpha   90.00
_cell.angle_beta   90.00
_cell.angle_gamma   90.00
#
_symmetry.space_group_name_H-M   'P 1'
#
loop_
_entity.id
_entity.type
_entity.pdbx_description
1 polymer ?
#
loop_
_entity_poly.entity_id
_entity_poly.type
_entity_poly.pdbx_seq_one_letter_code
_entity_poly.pdbx_strand_id
1 'polypeptide(L)'
;MSMAGYPLNKGQEYYAKAAEKAKEVIDGVNSGKYNATMDADWRNVYSYGNNYNKETILGINFSPTKNWSTDSEFSSCCFFESLGGWGDAWGEIKFWKDFPDGPRKRAVYDPQIRLKDGTLVDWWALDGSGKPIVAERHPMFSIFTINADDNGKEIKAPYDYTKKPYKGMCTDTRHQLIRYPEVLLWYAESAARSGGNLALAKECLKKVRARAVDGAAATIVDGVAIDAMTPNQLAEAAFKEHGWEVAGNWVALATRRSDELRMNILRKNFEYRKVNAPLTVAAGFVATESVPVTGTWNDNMNYLPYPGADVEKNRNLKR
;
A
#
# COMPACT_ATOMS: atom_id res chain seq x y z
N MET A 1 14.24 0.90 12.56
CA MET A 1 13.21 1.93 12.85
C MET A 1 12.23 1.49 13.94
N SER A 2 11.66 0.30 13.90
CA SER A 2 10.63 -0.15 14.89
C SER A 2 11.06 -0.03 16.35
N MET A 3 12.34 -0.23 16.66
CA MET A 3 12.87 -0.06 18.04
C MET A 3 13.06 1.40 18.48
N ALA A 4 13.08 2.34 17.53
CA ALA A 4 13.29 3.75 17.82
C ALA A 4 12.09 4.42 18.50
N GLY A 5 10.89 4.00 18.15
CA GLY A 5 9.63 4.50 18.67
C GLY A 5 8.97 3.61 19.71
N TYR A 6 7.67 3.84 19.92
CA TYR A 6 6.85 3.11 20.90
C TYR A 6 6.80 1.60 20.60
N PRO A 7 6.82 0.70 21.56
CA PRO A 7 6.93 0.96 23.01
C PRO A 7 8.36 1.05 23.54
N LEU A 8 9.36 0.72 22.71
CA LEU A 8 10.77 0.61 23.17
C LEU A 8 11.46 1.96 23.33
N ASN A 9 11.05 2.97 22.54
CA ASN A 9 11.50 4.36 22.61
C ASN A 9 13.03 4.53 22.63
N LYS A 10 13.78 3.72 21.84
CA LYS A 10 15.25 3.79 21.75
C LYS A 10 15.76 5.06 21.06
N GLY A 11 14.85 5.84 20.45
CA GLY A 11 15.08 7.20 19.98
C GLY A 11 16.09 7.32 18.83
N GLN A 12 16.79 8.46 18.85
CA GLN A 12 17.63 8.93 17.75
C GLN A 12 18.72 7.94 17.32
N GLU A 13 19.35 7.24 18.25
CA GLU A 13 20.39 6.23 17.96
C GLU A 13 19.88 5.15 17.01
N TYR A 14 18.67 4.65 17.21
CA TYR A 14 18.09 3.59 16.37
C TYR A 14 17.56 4.11 15.04
N TYR A 15 17.19 5.39 14.95
CA TYR A 15 16.96 6.02 13.64
C TYR A 15 18.29 6.17 12.89
N ALA A 16 19.38 6.56 13.54
CA ALA A 16 20.70 6.65 12.92
C ALA A 16 21.15 5.29 12.36
N LYS A 17 21.01 4.20 13.13
CA LYS A 17 21.30 2.84 12.65
C LYS A 17 20.43 2.43 11.46
N ALA A 18 19.17 2.83 11.45
CA ALA A 18 18.27 2.56 10.31
C ALA A 18 18.70 3.34 9.06
N ALA A 19 19.05 4.61 9.21
CA ALA A 19 19.58 5.45 8.12
C ALA A 19 20.88 4.88 7.55
N GLU A 20 21.81 4.43 8.42
CA GLU A 20 23.07 3.79 8.00
C GLU A 20 22.80 2.55 7.13
N LYS A 21 21.90 1.65 7.56
CA LYS A 21 21.57 0.42 6.82
C LYS A 21 20.85 0.70 5.50
N ALA A 22 19.92 1.63 5.48
CA ALA A 22 19.27 2.04 4.25
C ALA A 22 20.27 2.69 3.28
N LYS A 23 21.19 3.52 3.79
CA LYS A 23 22.26 4.14 2.99
C LYS A 23 23.21 3.11 2.39
N GLU A 24 23.58 2.08 3.13
CA GLU A 24 24.40 0.97 2.61
C GLU A 24 23.77 0.35 1.35
N VAL A 25 22.44 0.15 1.34
CA VAL A 25 21.72 -0.36 0.16
C VAL A 25 21.75 0.67 -0.96
N ILE A 26 21.46 1.94 -0.67
CA ILE A 26 21.46 3.04 -1.67
C ILE A 26 22.85 3.17 -2.32
N ASP A 27 23.91 3.19 -1.53
CA ASP A 27 25.28 3.28 -2.02
C ASP A 27 25.66 2.04 -2.86
N GLY A 28 25.21 0.86 -2.44
CA GLY A 28 25.42 -0.38 -3.19
C GLY A 28 24.71 -0.38 -4.55
N VAL A 29 23.51 0.19 -4.61
CA VAL A 29 22.80 0.39 -5.90
C VAL A 29 23.53 1.41 -6.78
N ASN A 30 23.91 2.55 -6.22
CA ASN A 30 24.57 3.64 -6.96
C ASN A 30 25.95 3.23 -7.50
N SER A 31 26.68 2.35 -6.79
CA SER A 31 27.98 1.80 -7.23
C SER A 31 27.86 0.60 -8.16
N GLY A 32 26.64 0.11 -8.44
CA GLY A 32 26.41 -1.09 -9.23
C GLY A 32 26.70 -2.41 -8.51
N LYS A 33 26.98 -2.38 -7.20
CA LYS A 33 27.16 -3.58 -6.38
C LYS A 33 25.86 -4.38 -6.25
N TYR A 34 24.73 -3.69 -6.16
CA TYR A 34 23.40 -4.28 -6.09
C TYR A 34 22.58 -3.92 -7.34
N ASN A 35 21.99 -4.94 -7.97
CA ASN A 35 21.18 -4.76 -9.16
C ASN A 35 19.71 -4.46 -8.77
N ALA A 36 19.49 -3.31 -8.17
CA ALA A 36 18.15 -2.83 -7.85
C ALA A 36 17.90 -1.45 -8.47
N THR A 37 16.67 -1.19 -8.86
CA THR A 37 16.25 0.11 -9.40
C THR A 37 14.76 0.30 -9.20
N MET A 38 14.27 1.55 -9.27
CA MET A 38 12.84 1.80 -9.40
C MET A 38 12.42 1.62 -10.86
N ASP A 39 11.33 0.90 -11.09
CA ASP A 39 10.70 0.87 -12.41
C ASP A 39 10.15 2.27 -12.76
N ALA A 40 10.26 2.65 -14.01
CA ALA A 40 9.78 3.96 -14.47
C ALA A 40 8.24 4.06 -14.43
N ASP A 41 7.55 2.97 -14.70
CA ASP A 41 6.08 2.87 -14.57
C ASP A 41 5.73 2.02 -13.33
N TRP A 42 5.06 2.65 -12.38
CA TRP A 42 4.67 1.99 -11.13
C TRP A 42 3.82 0.73 -11.36
N ARG A 43 3.01 0.68 -12.41
CA ARG A 43 2.19 -0.48 -12.78
C ARG A 43 3.02 -1.71 -13.12
N ASN A 44 4.18 -1.52 -13.73
CA ASN A 44 5.05 -2.65 -14.12
C ASN A 44 5.51 -3.48 -12.95
N VAL A 45 5.61 -2.89 -11.74
CA VAL A 45 6.04 -3.59 -10.52
C VAL A 45 5.17 -4.80 -10.20
N TYR A 46 3.86 -4.70 -10.52
CA TYR A 46 2.86 -5.73 -10.21
C TYR A 46 2.23 -6.34 -11.49
N SER A 47 2.73 -5.96 -12.66
CA SER A 47 2.23 -6.51 -13.92
C SER A 47 2.52 -8.00 -14.05
N TYR A 48 1.55 -8.73 -14.61
CA TYR A 48 1.75 -10.13 -14.95
C TYR A 48 2.95 -10.33 -15.88
N GLY A 49 3.75 -11.34 -15.58
CA GLY A 49 4.99 -11.62 -16.33
C GLY A 49 6.20 -10.80 -15.89
N ASN A 50 6.05 -9.81 -15.00
CA ASN A 50 7.15 -8.98 -14.47
C ASN A 50 7.51 -9.30 -13.00
N ASN A 51 7.27 -10.52 -12.56
CA ASN A 51 7.49 -10.97 -11.18
C ASN A 51 8.94 -10.81 -10.68
N TYR A 52 9.92 -10.82 -11.60
CA TYR A 52 11.34 -10.71 -11.26
C TYR A 52 11.92 -9.34 -11.63
N ASN A 53 11.10 -8.29 -11.54
CA ASN A 53 11.57 -6.92 -11.76
C ASN A 53 12.66 -6.53 -10.76
N LYS A 54 13.49 -5.54 -11.15
CA LYS A 54 14.64 -5.09 -10.36
C LYS A 54 14.26 -4.22 -9.15
N GLU A 55 13.00 -3.85 -9.00
CA GLU A 55 12.53 -3.05 -7.87
C GLU A 55 12.36 -3.91 -6.62
N THR A 56 12.01 -5.18 -6.77
CA THR A 56 11.81 -6.11 -5.66
C THR A 56 13.14 -6.54 -5.05
N ILE A 57 13.33 -6.23 -3.78
CA ILE A 57 14.48 -6.71 -2.99
C ILE A 57 14.15 -8.07 -2.37
N LEU A 58 12.97 -8.21 -1.81
CA LEU A 58 12.47 -9.44 -1.19
C LEU A 58 11.01 -9.65 -1.56
N GLY A 59 10.65 -10.87 -1.95
CA GLY A 59 9.27 -11.21 -2.27
C GLY A 59 9.00 -12.70 -2.18
N ILE A 60 7.73 -13.06 -2.14
CA ILE A 60 7.24 -14.43 -2.15
C ILE A 60 6.78 -14.76 -3.56
N ASN A 61 7.31 -15.84 -4.13
CA ASN A 61 6.94 -16.33 -5.46
C ASN A 61 5.79 -17.32 -5.36
N PHE A 62 4.92 -17.28 -6.35
CA PHE A 62 3.78 -18.17 -6.48
C PHE A 62 3.82 -18.91 -7.81
N SER A 63 3.08 -20.00 -7.92
CA SER A 63 2.93 -20.78 -9.13
C SER A 63 1.49 -21.26 -9.28
N PRO A 64 0.79 -20.90 -10.35
CA PRO A 64 -0.59 -21.30 -10.58
C PRO A 64 -0.72 -22.74 -11.11
N THR A 65 0.39 -23.52 -11.17
CA THR A 65 0.40 -24.84 -11.79
C THR A 65 -0.29 -25.91 -10.97
N LYS A 66 -0.47 -25.70 -9.66
CA LYS A 66 -1.02 -26.69 -8.72
C LYS A 66 -2.27 -26.24 -8.01
N ASN A 67 -3.08 -25.39 -8.58
CA ASN A 67 -4.35 -24.88 -8.05
C ASN A 67 -4.43 -24.91 -6.50
N TRP A 68 -4.69 -23.79 -5.86
CA TRP A 68 -4.93 -23.65 -4.40
C TRP A 68 -3.82 -24.10 -3.46
N SER A 69 -2.67 -24.51 -3.96
CA SER A 69 -1.56 -24.97 -3.12
C SER A 69 -0.29 -24.13 -3.21
N THR A 70 -0.10 -23.41 -4.33
CA THR A 70 1.13 -22.64 -4.58
C THR A 70 0.88 -21.31 -5.29
N ASP A 71 -0.36 -20.94 -5.49
CA ASP A 71 -0.84 -19.76 -6.17
C ASP A 71 -1.18 -18.61 -5.21
N SER A 72 -1.33 -17.41 -5.75
CA SER A 72 -1.79 -16.24 -5.03
C SER A 72 -3.27 -16.01 -5.29
N GLU A 73 -4.04 -15.80 -4.23
CA GLU A 73 -5.48 -15.53 -4.27
C GLU A 73 -5.82 -14.04 -4.04
N PHE A 74 -4.83 -13.18 -3.86
CA PHE A 74 -5.08 -11.78 -3.51
C PHE A 74 -5.82 -11.00 -4.59
N SER A 75 -5.70 -11.40 -5.85
CA SER A 75 -6.52 -10.84 -6.93
C SER A 75 -8.01 -11.08 -6.68
N SER A 76 -8.38 -12.29 -6.24
CA SER A 76 -9.77 -12.65 -5.94
C SER A 76 -10.30 -11.95 -4.71
N CYS A 77 -9.49 -11.86 -3.65
CA CYS A 77 -9.84 -11.18 -2.41
C CYS A 77 -10.15 -9.69 -2.62
N CYS A 78 -9.39 -9.03 -3.49
CA CYS A 78 -9.54 -7.60 -3.77
C CYS A 78 -10.57 -7.27 -4.85
N PHE A 79 -11.01 -8.27 -5.64
CA PHE A 79 -11.99 -8.06 -6.70
C PHE A 79 -13.41 -8.12 -6.16
N PHE A 80 -14.28 -7.22 -6.60
CA PHE A 80 -15.64 -7.10 -6.06
C PHE A 80 -16.49 -8.35 -6.29
N GLU A 81 -17.27 -8.74 -5.29
CA GLU A 81 -18.17 -9.89 -5.37
C GLU A 81 -19.22 -9.69 -6.46
N SER A 82 -19.78 -8.49 -6.60
CA SER A 82 -20.74 -8.14 -7.67
C SER A 82 -20.18 -8.36 -9.08
N LEU A 83 -18.88 -8.37 -9.24
CA LEU A 83 -18.16 -8.59 -10.50
C LEU A 83 -17.62 -10.02 -10.66
N GLY A 84 -17.71 -10.85 -9.62
CA GLY A 84 -17.27 -12.23 -9.63
C GLY A 84 -16.01 -12.55 -8.81
N GLY A 85 -15.50 -11.59 -8.04
CA GLY A 85 -14.47 -11.80 -7.05
C GLY A 85 -15.03 -12.28 -5.71
N TRP A 86 -14.21 -12.23 -4.65
CA TRP A 86 -14.62 -12.60 -3.31
C TRP A 86 -15.02 -11.39 -2.45
N GLY A 87 -14.58 -10.19 -2.80
CA GLY A 87 -14.95 -8.96 -2.10
C GLY A 87 -14.47 -8.87 -0.65
N ASP A 88 -13.35 -9.52 -0.32
CA ASP A 88 -12.84 -9.57 1.05
C ASP A 88 -12.20 -8.26 1.50
N ALA A 89 -11.74 -7.43 0.55
CA ALA A 89 -11.09 -6.17 0.85
C ALA A 89 -11.35 -5.10 -0.19
N TRP A 90 -11.60 -3.89 0.30
CA TRP A 90 -11.83 -2.69 -0.49
C TRP A 90 -10.91 -1.55 -0.05
N GLY A 91 -10.75 -0.56 -0.92
CA GLY A 91 -10.07 0.67 -0.54
C GLY A 91 -10.88 1.47 0.47
N GLU A 92 -10.25 1.93 1.54
CA GLU A 92 -10.83 2.91 2.46
C GLU A 92 -11.11 4.22 1.70
N ILE A 93 -12.33 4.72 1.74
CA ILE A 93 -12.77 5.89 0.94
C ILE A 93 -11.94 7.13 1.26
N LYS A 94 -11.71 7.38 2.56
CA LYS A 94 -10.91 8.54 2.96
C LYS A 94 -9.46 8.43 2.50
N PHE A 95 -8.84 7.26 2.68
CA PHE A 95 -7.46 7.04 2.25
C PHE A 95 -7.33 7.21 0.72
N TRP A 96 -8.30 6.69 -0.05
CA TRP A 96 -8.37 6.89 -1.50
C TRP A 96 -8.52 8.36 -1.85
N LYS A 97 -9.36 9.12 -1.12
CA LYS A 97 -9.59 10.55 -1.36
C LYS A 97 -8.34 11.37 -1.07
N ASP A 98 -7.65 11.08 0.04
CA ASP A 98 -6.42 11.77 0.45
C ASP A 98 -5.18 11.29 -0.35
N PHE A 99 -5.31 10.22 -1.14
CA PHE A 99 -4.22 9.66 -1.94
C PHE A 99 -3.85 10.62 -3.07
N PRO A 100 -2.56 11.01 -3.20
CA PRO A 100 -2.12 11.93 -4.25
C PRO A 100 -2.45 11.40 -5.64
N ASP A 101 -3.02 12.24 -6.48
CA ASP A 101 -3.32 11.89 -7.86
C ASP A 101 -2.03 11.67 -8.65
N GLY A 102 -2.04 10.63 -9.50
CA GLY A 102 -0.87 10.27 -10.28
C GLY A 102 -0.86 8.81 -10.72
N PRO A 103 0.24 8.39 -11.39
CA PRO A 103 0.37 7.02 -11.90
C PRO A 103 0.18 5.96 -10.82
N ARG A 104 0.70 6.19 -9.61
CA ARG A 104 0.57 5.24 -8.50
C ARG A 104 -0.88 5.05 -8.07
N LYS A 105 -1.65 6.14 -7.88
CA LYS A 105 -3.07 6.01 -7.50
C LYS A 105 -3.85 5.24 -8.56
N ARG A 106 -3.60 5.53 -9.84
CA ARG A 106 -4.24 4.85 -10.97
C ARG A 106 -3.82 3.38 -11.15
N ALA A 107 -2.74 2.97 -10.50
CA ALA A 107 -2.28 1.59 -10.50
C ALA A 107 -2.72 0.82 -9.24
N VAL A 108 -2.80 1.49 -8.09
CA VAL A 108 -3.29 0.90 -6.83
C VAL A 108 -4.80 0.66 -6.89
N TYR A 109 -5.54 1.59 -7.47
CA TYR A 109 -6.99 1.51 -7.61
C TYR A 109 -7.40 1.55 -9.07
N ASP A 110 -8.43 0.79 -9.44
CA ASP A 110 -9.02 0.94 -10.76
C ASP A 110 -9.61 2.35 -10.92
N PRO A 111 -9.15 3.14 -11.90
CA PRO A 111 -9.68 4.48 -12.15
C PRO A 111 -11.17 4.44 -12.48
N GLN A 112 -11.59 3.42 -13.21
CA GLN A 112 -12.97 3.12 -13.51
C GLN A 112 -13.22 1.62 -13.44
N ILE A 113 -14.31 1.26 -12.79
CA ILE A 113 -14.77 -0.13 -12.69
C ILE A 113 -15.38 -0.57 -14.01
N ARG A 114 -14.93 -1.68 -14.55
CA ARG A 114 -15.55 -2.29 -15.72
C ARG A 114 -16.59 -3.31 -15.30
N LEU A 115 -17.82 -3.07 -15.68
CA LEU A 115 -18.95 -3.97 -15.44
C LEU A 115 -18.86 -5.23 -16.32
N LYS A 116 -19.69 -6.24 -16.01
CA LYS A 116 -19.75 -7.53 -16.76
C LYS A 116 -20.08 -7.37 -18.24
N ASP A 117 -20.81 -6.32 -18.61
CA ASP A 117 -21.14 -5.98 -20.00
C ASP A 117 -20.02 -5.17 -20.71
N GLY A 118 -18.93 -4.88 -20.02
CA GLY A 118 -17.81 -4.11 -20.53
C GLY A 118 -17.90 -2.60 -20.32
N THR A 119 -19.01 -2.08 -19.78
CA THR A 119 -19.18 -0.65 -19.49
C THR A 119 -18.21 -0.19 -18.38
N LEU A 120 -17.58 0.96 -18.59
CA LEU A 120 -16.70 1.59 -17.59
C LEU A 120 -17.49 2.63 -16.79
N VAL A 121 -17.45 2.51 -15.46
CA VAL A 121 -18.14 3.43 -14.54
C VAL A 121 -17.22 3.79 -13.38
N ASP A 122 -17.41 5.00 -12.85
CA ASP A 122 -16.79 5.35 -11.58
C ASP A 122 -17.40 4.51 -10.43
N TRP A 123 -16.62 4.15 -9.42
CA TRP A 123 -17.14 3.35 -8.30
C TRP A 123 -18.25 4.08 -7.51
N TRP A 124 -18.38 5.38 -7.70
CA TRP A 124 -19.45 6.22 -7.11
C TRP A 124 -20.58 6.54 -8.09
N ALA A 125 -20.59 5.96 -9.30
CA ALA A 125 -21.62 6.24 -10.31
C ALA A 125 -23.01 5.78 -9.85
N LEU A 126 -24.00 6.59 -10.20
CA LEU A 126 -25.42 6.31 -9.95
C LEU A 126 -26.12 6.02 -11.27
N ASP A 127 -27.10 5.14 -11.25
CA ASP A 127 -27.98 4.90 -12.38
C ASP A 127 -29.03 6.03 -12.58
N GLY A 128 -29.87 5.93 -13.60
CA GLY A 128 -30.92 6.92 -13.90
C GLY A 128 -31.99 7.06 -12.78
N SER A 129 -32.04 6.16 -11.81
CA SER A 129 -32.92 6.22 -10.63
C SER A 129 -32.21 6.75 -9.38
N GLY A 130 -30.94 7.09 -9.46
CA GLY A 130 -30.10 7.54 -8.33
C GLY A 130 -29.57 6.42 -7.46
N LYS A 131 -29.60 5.16 -7.90
CA LYS A 131 -29.01 4.02 -7.18
C LYS A 131 -27.56 3.80 -7.60
N PRO A 132 -26.69 3.36 -6.67
CA PRO A 132 -25.33 2.98 -7.01
C PRO A 132 -25.28 1.86 -8.06
N ILE A 133 -24.48 2.06 -9.12
CA ILE A 133 -24.24 1.04 -10.14
C ILE A 133 -23.30 -0.03 -9.60
N VAL A 134 -22.25 0.38 -8.86
CA VAL A 134 -21.31 -0.53 -8.20
C VAL A 134 -21.83 -0.81 -6.77
N ALA A 135 -22.14 -2.07 -6.50
CA ALA A 135 -22.82 -2.49 -5.27
C ALA A 135 -21.95 -2.21 -4.01
N GLU A 136 -20.65 -2.41 -4.11
CA GLU A 136 -19.71 -2.26 -3.00
C GLU A 136 -19.49 -0.80 -2.60
N ARG A 137 -19.65 0.15 -3.54
CA ARG A 137 -19.54 1.60 -3.30
C ARG A 137 -18.22 2.03 -2.67
N HIS A 138 -17.12 1.37 -3.07
CA HIS A 138 -15.77 1.60 -2.60
C HIS A 138 -14.78 1.62 -3.75
N PRO A 139 -13.60 2.24 -3.59
CA PRO A 139 -12.50 2.07 -4.52
C PRO A 139 -12.05 0.59 -4.55
N MET A 140 -11.92 0.03 -5.74
CA MET A 140 -11.42 -1.34 -5.93
C MET A 140 -9.92 -1.33 -6.10
N PHE A 141 -9.21 -2.18 -5.35
CA PHE A 141 -7.78 -2.39 -5.57
C PHE A 141 -7.52 -3.11 -6.88
N SER A 142 -6.54 -2.65 -7.65
CA SER A 142 -6.14 -3.26 -8.91
C SER A 142 -4.70 -3.80 -8.94
N ILE A 143 -3.96 -3.58 -7.89
CA ILE A 143 -2.52 -3.90 -7.80
C ILE A 143 -2.19 -5.37 -8.10
N PHE A 144 -3.05 -6.33 -7.72
CA PHE A 144 -2.86 -7.76 -8.01
C PHE A 144 -3.57 -8.23 -9.27
N THR A 145 -4.18 -7.31 -9.99
CA THR A 145 -5.01 -7.57 -11.16
C THR A 145 -4.50 -6.84 -12.40
N ILE A 146 -3.36 -6.15 -12.29
CA ILE A 146 -2.64 -5.58 -13.43
C ILE A 146 -1.93 -6.73 -14.15
N ASN A 147 -2.37 -7.04 -15.37
CA ASN A 147 -1.79 -8.12 -16.15
C ASN A 147 -1.74 -7.80 -17.65
N ALA A 148 -1.10 -8.71 -18.39
CA ALA A 148 -1.10 -8.69 -19.85
C ALA A 148 -1.95 -9.85 -20.41
N ASP A 149 -2.55 -9.66 -21.58
CA ASP A 149 -3.19 -10.73 -22.34
C ASP A 149 -2.16 -11.73 -22.90
N ASP A 150 -2.64 -12.79 -23.57
CA ASP A 150 -1.80 -13.84 -24.16
C ASP A 150 -0.81 -13.29 -25.22
N ASN A 151 -0.99 -12.06 -25.69
CA ASN A 151 -0.12 -11.37 -26.64
C ASN A 151 0.81 -10.34 -25.95
N GLY A 152 0.84 -10.30 -24.63
CA GLY A 152 1.62 -9.34 -23.86
C GLY A 152 1.02 -7.94 -23.77
N LYS A 153 -0.21 -7.72 -24.27
CA LYS A 153 -0.91 -6.46 -24.12
C LYS A 153 -1.55 -6.40 -22.74
N GLU A 154 -1.25 -5.35 -22.00
CA GLU A 154 -1.83 -5.11 -20.67
C GLU A 154 -3.36 -5.12 -20.73
N ILE A 155 -3.95 -6.00 -19.94
CA ILE A 155 -5.39 -6.02 -19.69
C ILE A 155 -5.64 -5.25 -18.40
N LYS A 156 -6.44 -4.20 -18.47
CA LYS A 156 -7.11 -3.65 -17.30
C LYS A 156 -8.52 -4.20 -17.28
N ALA A 157 -8.95 -4.62 -16.11
CA ALA A 157 -10.26 -5.18 -15.82
C ALA A 157 -11.36 -5.02 -16.92
N PRO A 158 -12.31 -5.97 -17.04
CA PRO A 158 -12.58 -6.99 -16.07
C PRO A 158 -11.65 -8.16 -16.24
N TYR A 159 -11.28 -8.75 -15.11
CA TYR A 159 -10.56 -10.00 -15.14
C TYR A 159 -11.53 -11.09 -15.52
N ASP A 160 -11.27 -11.71 -16.64
CA ASP A 160 -11.99 -12.93 -16.98
C ASP A 160 -11.28 -14.09 -16.26
N TYR A 161 -11.75 -14.44 -15.08
CA TYR A 161 -11.23 -15.55 -14.28
C TYR A 161 -11.32 -16.91 -15.00
N THR A 162 -11.99 -17.00 -16.13
CA THR A 162 -12.02 -18.21 -16.96
C THR A 162 -10.81 -18.33 -17.86
N LYS A 163 -10.06 -17.24 -18.06
CA LYS A 163 -8.89 -17.16 -18.95
C LYS A 163 -7.59 -16.99 -18.15
N LYS A 164 -6.48 -17.36 -18.77
CA LYS A 164 -5.16 -17.04 -18.25
C LYS A 164 -5.01 -15.50 -18.10
N PRO A 165 -4.30 -15.01 -17.05
CA PRO A 165 -3.60 -15.79 -16.02
C PRO A 165 -4.47 -16.18 -14.82
N TYR A 166 -5.76 -15.82 -14.79
CA TYR A 166 -6.63 -15.96 -13.59
C TYR A 166 -7.52 -17.18 -13.61
N LYS A 167 -7.25 -18.17 -14.44
CA LYS A 167 -8.03 -19.39 -14.46
C LYS A 167 -8.14 -19.98 -13.04
N GLY A 168 -9.36 -20.05 -12.52
CA GLY A 168 -9.64 -20.54 -11.19
C GLY A 168 -9.30 -19.55 -10.08
N MET A 169 -9.26 -18.24 -10.35
CA MET A 169 -8.96 -17.18 -9.39
C MET A 169 -7.54 -17.21 -8.82
N CYS A 170 -6.64 -17.91 -9.49
CA CYS A 170 -5.27 -18.15 -9.06
C CYS A 170 -4.28 -17.43 -9.97
N THR A 171 -3.26 -16.82 -9.42
CA THR A 171 -2.22 -16.09 -10.16
C THR A 171 -0.84 -16.40 -9.61
N ASP A 172 0.19 -16.19 -10.41
CA ASP A 172 1.59 -16.25 -9.97
C ASP A 172 2.15 -14.88 -9.56
N THR A 173 1.31 -13.85 -9.47
CA THR A 173 1.75 -12.51 -9.09
C THR A 173 2.50 -12.54 -7.77
N ARG A 174 3.75 -12.10 -7.82
CA ARG A 174 4.66 -12.08 -6.67
C ARG A 174 4.19 -11.12 -5.59
N HIS A 175 4.22 -11.55 -4.34
CA HIS A 175 4.01 -10.64 -3.22
C HIS A 175 5.31 -9.93 -2.86
N GLN A 176 5.31 -8.61 -2.99
CA GLN A 176 6.45 -7.77 -2.71
C GLN A 176 6.55 -7.50 -1.20
N LEU A 177 7.56 -8.06 -0.54
CA LEU A 177 7.79 -7.84 0.90
C LEU A 177 8.59 -6.57 1.16
N ILE A 178 9.65 -6.36 0.36
CA ILE A 178 10.50 -5.18 0.42
C ILE A 178 10.82 -4.76 -1.01
N ARG A 179 10.58 -3.48 -1.30
CA ARG A 179 10.95 -2.85 -2.58
C ARG A 179 11.95 -1.72 -2.36
N TYR A 180 12.72 -1.42 -3.40
CA TYR A 180 13.74 -0.37 -3.34
C TYR A 180 13.20 1.02 -2.97
N PRO A 181 12.03 1.49 -3.44
CA PRO A 181 11.46 2.77 -2.99
C PRO A 181 11.18 2.81 -1.47
N GLU A 182 10.84 1.69 -0.84
CA GLU A 182 10.68 1.65 0.62
C GLU A 182 12.00 1.92 1.34
N VAL A 183 13.11 1.38 0.82
CA VAL A 183 14.46 1.68 1.37
C VAL A 183 14.79 3.17 1.26
N LEU A 184 14.44 3.81 0.13
CA LEU A 184 14.62 5.25 -0.06
C LEU A 184 13.81 6.05 0.98
N LEU A 185 12.55 5.66 1.22
CA LEU A 185 11.67 6.33 2.18
C LEU A 185 12.09 6.07 3.63
N TRP A 186 12.53 4.86 3.96
CA TRP A 186 13.11 4.56 5.28
C TRP A 186 14.39 5.35 5.54
N TYR A 187 15.23 5.54 4.52
CA TYR A 187 16.37 6.43 4.63
C TYR A 187 15.92 7.88 4.87
N ALA A 188 14.99 8.38 4.07
CA ALA A 188 14.52 9.76 4.17
C ALA A 188 13.96 10.07 5.56
N GLU A 189 13.08 9.20 6.09
CA GLU A 189 12.52 9.36 7.43
C GLU A 189 13.59 9.25 8.53
N SER A 190 14.40 8.19 8.48
CA SER A 190 15.33 7.91 9.56
C SER A 190 16.51 8.90 9.62
N ALA A 191 17.02 9.36 8.48
CA ALA A 191 18.02 10.42 8.42
C ALA A 191 17.47 11.75 8.94
N ALA A 192 16.24 12.09 8.58
CA ALA A 192 15.59 13.31 9.10
C ALA A 192 15.39 13.28 10.62
N ARG A 193 14.99 12.12 11.18
CA ARG A 193 14.79 11.96 12.65
C ARG A 193 16.09 11.86 13.43
N SER A 194 17.19 11.47 12.79
CA SER A 194 18.48 11.29 13.47
C SER A 194 19.48 12.43 13.30
N GLY A 195 19.12 13.48 12.53
CA GLY A 195 20.05 14.55 12.20
C GLY A 195 21.10 14.16 11.14
N GLY A 196 20.78 13.17 10.28
CA GLY A 196 21.64 12.72 9.20
C GLY A 196 21.66 13.65 7.98
N ASN A 197 22.08 13.14 6.82
CA ASN A 197 22.18 13.94 5.59
C ASN A 197 20.80 14.27 5.00
N LEU A 198 20.30 15.48 5.30
CA LEU A 198 19.00 15.95 4.86
C LEU A 198 18.92 16.16 3.35
N ALA A 199 20.03 16.53 2.68
CA ALA A 199 20.03 16.70 1.23
C ALA A 199 19.71 15.38 0.53
N LEU A 200 20.42 14.31 0.88
CA LEU A 200 20.16 12.96 0.34
C LEU A 200 18.75 12.46 0.74
N ALA A 201 18.28 12.76 1.97
CA ALA A 201 16.96 12.39 2.42
C ALA A 201 15.84 13.04 1.57
N LYS A 202 15.97 14.32 1.24
CA LYS A 202 15.06 15.04 0.32
C LYS A 202 15.09 14.46 -1.09
N GLU A 203 16.28 14.12 -1.60
CA GLU A 203 16.44 13.47 -2.90
C GLU A 203 15.72 12.11 -2.96
N CYS A 204 15.86 11.29 -1.92
CA CYS A 204 15.17 10.00 -1.82
C CYS A 204 13.65 10.17 -1.86
N LEU A 205 13.09 11.10 -1.10
CA LEU A 205 11.64 11.39 -1.13
C LEU A 205 11.20 11.90 -2.49
N LYS A 206 11.92 12.86 -3.08
CA LYS A 206 11.63 13.39 -4.42
C LYS A 206 11.65 12.31 -5.49
N LYS A 207 12.61 11.38 -5.44
CA LYS A 207 12.73 10.28 -6.40
C LYS A 207 11.50 9.37 -6.39
N VAL A 208 10.98 9.01 -5.21
CA VAL A 208 9.78 8.19 -5.11
C VAL A 208 8.54 8.95 -5.61
N ARG A 209 8.39 10.21 -5.20
CA ARG A 209 7.23 11.01 -5.60
C ARG A 209 7.19 11.35 -7.08
N ALA A 210 8.34 11.61 -7.71
CA ALA A 210 8.41 11.95 -9.14
C ALA A 210 7.82 10.86 -10.04
N ARG A 211 7.88 9.58 -9.63
CA ARG A 211 7.24 8.47 -10.32
C ARG A 211 5.74 8.33 -9.97
N ALA A 212 5.36 8.75 -8.79
CA ALA A 212 4.09 8.39 -8.15
C ALA A 212 3.00 9.45 -8.33
N VAL A 213 3.37 10.73 -8.51
CA VAL A 213 2.47 11.88 -8.44
C VAL A 213 2.62 12.75 -9.68
N ASP A 214 1.50 13.22 -10.23
CA ASP A 214 1.50 14.04 -11.43
C ASP A 214 1.96 15.50 -11.16
N GLY A 215 2.71 16.07 -12.09
CA GLY A 215 3.01 17.49 -12.19
C GLY A 215 3.75 18.08 -10.99
N ALA A 216 3.46 19.34 -10.68
CA ALA A 216 4.11 20.10 -9.60
C ALA A 216 3.87 19.51 -8.20
N ALA A 217 2.78 18.77 -8.01
CA ALA A 217 2.48 18.09 -6.73
C ALA A 217 3.52 17.03 -6.35
N ALA A 218 4.33 16.53 -7.30
CA ALA A 218 5.43 15.62 -7.03
C ALA A 218 6.52 16.22 -6.12
N THR A 219 6.66 17.53 -6.08
CA THR A 219 7.67 18.24 -5.27
C THR A 219 7.12 18.86 -3.98
N ILE A 220 5.82 18.67 -3.70
CA ILE A 220 5.11 19.28 -2.58
C ILE A 220 4.40 18.19 -1.77
N VAL A 221 4.51 18.23 -0.44
CA VAL A 221 3.71 17.41 0.48
C VAL A 221 3.08 18.32 1.52
N ASP A 222 1.75 18.19 1.72
CA ASP A 222 0.98 19.01 2.66
C ASP A 222 1.21 20.53 2.47
N GLY A 223 1.33 20.98 1.23
CA GLY A 223 1.55 22.39 0.88
C GLY A 223 2.98 22.90 1.07
N VAL A 224 3.92 22.05 1.50
CA VAL A 224 5.33 22.45 1.72
C VAL A 224 6.21 21.82 0.63
N ALA A 225 7.01 22.65 -0.04
CA ALA A 225 8.01 22.15 -0.99
C ALA A 225 9.06 21.29 -0.27
N ILE A 226 9.40 20.13 -0.83
CA ILE A 226 10.33 19.18 -0.19
C ILE A 226 11.67 19.84 0.12
N ASP A 227 12.17 20.70 -0.79
CA ASP A 227 13.45 21.38 -0.59
C ASP A 227 13.43 22.41 0.57
N ALA A 228 12.25 22.93 0.93
CA ALA A 228 12.07 23.85 2.04
C ALA A 228 11.75 23.16 3.39
N MET A 229 11.55 21.84 3.41
CA MET A 229 11.15 21.13 4.61
C MET A 229 12.21 21.16 5.71
N THR A 230 11.74 21.40 6.92
CA THR A 230 12.50 21.14 8.16
C THR A 230 12.69 19.62 8.35
N PRO A 231 13.62 19.17 9.21
CA PRO A 231 13.81 17.74 9.48
C PRO A 231 12.51 17.02 9.90
N ASN A 232 11.72 17.63 10.77
CA ASN A 232 10.45 17.03 11.22
C ASN A 232 9.43 16.92 10.10
N GLN A 233 9.27 17.96 9.28
CA GLN A 233 8.38 17.92 8.12
C GLN A 233 8.80 16.85 7.10
N LEU A 234 10.11 16.72 6.86
CA LEU A 234 10.64 15.70 5.96
C LEU A 234 10.39 14.28 6.48
N ALA A 235 10.58 14.07 7.78
CA ALA A 235 10.32 12.79 8.41
C ALA A 235 8.85 12.37 8.31
N GLU A 236 7.93 13.31 8.58
CA GLU A 236 6.48 13.06 8.47
C GLU A 236 6.05 12.86 7.00
N ALA A 237 6.62 13.62 6.07
CA ALA A 237 6.36 13.47 4.65
C ALA A 237 6.82 12.10 4.13
N ALA A 238 8.02 11.65 4.51
CA ALA A 238 8.53 10.33 4.15
C ALA A 238 7.69 9.19 4.76
N PHE A 239 7.27 9.31 6.02
CA PHE A 239 6.37 8.38 6.68
C PHE A 239 5.01 8.28 5.96
N LYS A 240 4.43 9.41 5.57
CA LYS A 240 3.18 9.47 4.79
C LYS A 240 3.35 8.82 3.42
N GLU A 241 4.41 9.19 2.70
CA GLU A 241 4.71 8.66 1.37
C GLU A 241 4.87 7.15 1.38
N HIS A 242 5.51 6.59 2.43
CA HIS A 242 5.61 5.14 2.62
C HIS A 242 4.22 4.48 2.71
N GLY A 243 3.26 5.10 3.42
CA GLY A 243 1.89 4.59 3.49
C GLY A 243 1.22 4.49 2.11
N TRP A 244 1.41 5.50 1.26
CA TRP A 244 0.89 5.47 -0.12
C TRP A 244 1.66 4.49 -1.02
N GLU A 245 2.98 4.35 -0.81
CA GLU A 245 3.81 3.46 -1.62
C GLU A 245 3.49 1.97 -1.42
N VAL A 246 3.05 1.58 -0.22
CA VAL A 246 2.68 0.20 0.11
C VAL A 246 1.18 -0.08 0.04
N ALA A 247 0.39 0.91 -0.35
CA ALA A 247 -1.07 0.77 -0.42
C ALA A 247 -1.50 -0.38 -1.34
N GLY A 248 -2.49 -1.15 -0.91
CA GLY A 248 -3.00 -2.32 -1.63
C GLY A 248 -2.09 -3.56 -1.57
N ASN A 249 -0.87 -3.43 -1.10
CA ASN A 249 0.02 -4.57 -0.91
C ASN A 249 -0.19 -5.19 0.48
N TRP A 250 -0.92 -6.28 0.55
CA TRP A 250 -1.31 -6.93 1.80
C TRP A 250 -0.15 -7.35 2.69
N VAL A 251 0.94 -7.78 2.09
CA VAL A 251 2.12 -8.20 2.87
C VAL A 251 2.80 -7.00 3.52
N ALA A 252 2.91 -5.91 2.80
CA ALA A 252 3.49 -4.67 3.31
C ALA A 252 2.63 -3.99 4.38
N LEU A 253 1.35 -4.33 4.50
CA LEU A 253 0.48 -3.85 5.58
C LEU A 253 1.00 -4.22 6.97
N ALA A 254 1.67 -5.37 7.13
CA ALA A 254 2.29 -5.76 8.40
C ALA A 254 3.42 -4.79 8.78
N THR A 255 4.25 -4.38 7.81
CA THR A 255 5.29 -3.36 8.01
C THR A 255 4.65 -2.01 8.36
N ARG A 256 3.60 -1.61 7.66
CA ARG A 256 2.90 -0.36 7.92
C ARG A 256 2.27 -0.32 9.31
N ARG A 257 1.65 -1.43 9.76
CA ARG A 257 1.14 -1.52 11.13
C ARG A 257 2.25 -1.36 12.18
N SER A 258 3.42 -1.96 11.94
CA SER A 258 4.59 -1.76 12.81
C SER A 258 5.06 -0.31 12.86
N ASP A 259 4.99 0.39 11.72
CA ASP A 259 5.29 1.81 11.62
C ASP A 259 4.28 2.67 12.38
N GLU A 260 3.00 2.38 12.27
CA GLU A 260 1.95 3.09 13.01
C GLU A 260 2.04 2.82 14.53
N LEU A 261 2.43 1.59 14.93
CA LEU A 261 2.72 1.27 16.33
C LEU A 261 3.89 2.10 16.86
N ARG A 262 5.04 2.11 16.17
CA ARG A 262 6.21 2.88 16.62
C ARG A 262 5.97 4.38 16.67
N MET A 263 5.04 4.89 15.84
CA MET A 263 4.61 6.29 15.85
C MET A 263 3.53 6.56 16.91
N ASN A 264 3.08 5.53 17.62
CA ASN A 264 2.02 5.60 18.64
C ASN A 264 0.71 6.21 18.13
N ILE A 265 0.31 5.90 16.89
CA ILE A 265 -0.87 6.47 16.24
C ILE A 265 -2.00 5.45 16.00
N LEU A 266 -1.84 4.19 16.40
CA LEU A 266 -2.86 3.15 16.17
C LEU A 266 -4.20 3.53 16.83
N ARG A 267 -4.18 3.98 18.09
CA ARG A 267 -5.39 4.45 18.79
C ARG A 267 -6.03 5.63 18.08
N LYS A 268 -5.23 6.63 17.69
CA LYS A 268 -5.71 7.80 16.95
C LYS A 268 -6.40 7.39 15.65
N ASN A 269 -5.80 6.45 14.90
CA ASN A 269 -6.37 5.95 13.66
C ASN A 269 -7.65 5.14 13.89
N PHE A 270 -7.71 4.34 14.97
CA PHE A 270 -8.91 3.62 15.37
C PHE A 270 -10.08 4.58 15.67
N GLU A 271 -9.86 5.55 16.56
CA GLU A 271 -10.90 6.51 16.94
C GLU A 271 -11.36 7.36 15.75
N TYR A 272 -10.43 7.73 14.87
CA TYR A 272 -10.74 8.45 13.65
C TYR A 272 -11.66 7.62 12.72
N ARG A 273 -11.34 6.34 12.48
CA ARG A 273 -12.16 5.46 11.63
C ARG A 273 -13.51 5.12 12.26
N LYS A 274 -13.57 5.05 13.58
CA LYS A 274 -14.81 4.79 14.31
C LYS A 274 -15.85 5.89 14.10
N VAL A 275 -15.46 7.13 13.90
CA VAL A 275 -16.40 8.25 13.63
C VAL A 275 -17.19 8.03 12.34
N ASN A 276 -16.57 7.41 11.32
CA ASN A 276 -17.16 7.15 10.01
C ASN A 276 -17.93 8.35 9.43
N ALA A 277 -17.30 9.53 9.48
CA ALA A 277 -17.90 10.75 8.99
C ALA A 277 -18.19 10.68 7.48
N PRO A 278 -19.35 11.19 7.02
CA PRO A 278 -19.65 11.26 5.60
C PRO A 278 -18.62 12.09 4.83
N LEU A 279 -18.18 11.60 3.68
CA LEU A 279 -17.21 12.24 2.80
C LEU A 279 -17.84 12.54 1.44
N THR A 280 -17.71 13.77 0.97
CA THR A 280 -18.03 14.11 -0.41
C THR A 280 -16.95 13.54 -1.33
N VAL A 281 -17.30 12.54 -2.10
CA VAL A 281 -16.40 11.86 -3.05
C VAL A 281 -16.37 12.60 -4.38
N ALA A 282 -17.55 12.90 -4.91
CA ALA A 282 -17.75 13.65 -6.15
C ALA A 282 -18.97 14.55 -6.02
N ALA A 283 -19.21 15.40 -7.01
CA ALA A 283 -20.41 16.24 -7.04
C ALA A 283 -21.67 15.37 -6.95
N GLY A 284 -22.51 15.64 -5.93
CA GLY A 284 -23.74 14.89 -5.68
C GLY A 284 -23.57 13.51 -5.03
N PHE A 285 -22.34 13.06 -4.71
CA PHE A 285 -22.11 11.77 -4.07
C PHE A 285 -21.36 11.92 -2.74
N VAL A 286 -22.03 11.51 -1.67
CA VAL A 286 -21.47 11.45 -0.32
C VAL A 286 -21.46 10.00 0.15
N ALA A 287 -20.35 9.55 0.68
CA ALA A 287 -20.17 8.17 1.12
C ALA A 287 -19.64 8.06 2.55
N THR A 288 -19.93 6.94 3.18
CA THR A 288 -19.33 6.46 4.43
C THR A 288 -18.75 5.08 4.18
N GLU A 289 -17.83 4.64 5.03
CA GLU A 289 -17.34 3.26 4.98
C GLU A 289 -18.50 2.27 5.23
N SER A 290 -18.60 1.23 4.39
CA SER A 290 -19.63 0.19 4.53
C SER A 290 -19.38 -0.71 5.72
N VAL A 291 -18.11 -0.89 6.11
CA VAL A 291 -17.70 -1.67 7.28
C VAL A 291 -16.92 -0.76 8.24
N PRO A 292 -17.62 0.07 9.03
CA PRO A 292 -16.96 0.98 9.95
C PRO A 292 -16.27 0.23 11.09
N VAL A 293 -15.22 0.84 11.63
CA VAL A 293 -14.60 0.36 12.86
C VAL A 293 -15.58 0.49 14.03
N THR A 294 -15.74 -0.58 14.79
CA THR A 294 -16.64 -0.64 15.95
C THR A 294 -15.89 -1.02 17.24
N GLY A 295 -16.56 -0.95 18.37
CA GLY A 295 -16.01 -1.32 19.67
C GLY A 295 -15.31 -0.18 20.40
N THR A 296 -14.48 -0.53 21.37
CA THR A 296 -13.72 0.41 22.21
C THR A 296 -12.24 0.01 22.18
N TRP A 297 -11.38 1.00 21.98
CA TRP A 297 -9.95 0.77 22.03
C TRP A 297 -9.49 0.29 23.41
N ASN A 298 -8.61 -0.69 23.43
CA ASN A 298 -7.79 -1.01 24.59
C ASN A 298 -6.33 -1.25 24.16
N ASP A 299 -5.40 -1.10 25.08
CA ASP A 299 -3.97 -1.13 24.74
C ASP A 299 -3.45 -2.49 24.29
N ASN A 300 -4.18 -3.58 24.57
CA ASN A 300 -3.86 -4.90 24.02
C ASN A 300 -4.04 -4.95 22.49
N MET A 301 -4.85 -4.04 21.92
CA MET A 301 -4.99 -3.92 20.46
C MET A 301 -3.72 -3.44 19.76
N ASN A 302 -2.74 -2.92 20.49
CA ASN A 302 -1.42 -2.61 19.94
C ASN A 302 -0.69 -3.87 19.43
N TYR A 303 -1.04 -5.04 19.95
CA TYR A 303 -0.37 -6.30 19.68
C TYR A 303 -1.35 -7.32 19.14
N LEU A 304 -0.84 -8.25 18.35
CA LEU A 304 -1.59 -9.45 18.00
C LEU A 304 -1.74 -10.33 19.26
N PRO A 305 -2.90 -10.95 19.49
CA PRO A 305 -3.05 -11.91 20.57
C PRO A 305 -2.17 -13.14 20.32
N TYR A 306 -1.70 -13.75 21.39
CA TYR A 306 -1.07 -15.06 21.26
C TYR A 306 -2.11 -16.10 20.80
N PRO A 307 -1.72 -17.09 19.97
CA PRO A 307 -2.61 -18.20 19.63
C PRO A 307 -3.18 -18.86 20.87
N GLY A 308 -4.50 -19.14 20.86
CA GLY A 308 -5.19 -19.69 22.04
C GLY A 308 -4.56 -20.97 22.55
N ALA A 309 -4.15 -21.87 21.66
CA ALA A 309 -3.46 -23.13 22.01
C ALA A 309 -2.13 -22.91 22.75
N ASP A 310 -1.41 -21.83 22.44
CA ASP A 310 -0.16 -21.50 23.13
C ASP A 310 -0.45 -20.93 24.53
N VAL A 311 -1.49 -20.10 24.66
CA VAL A 311 -1.93 -19.53 25.94
C VAL A 311 -2.41 -20.63 26.90
N GLU A 312 -3.10 -21.66 26.38
CA GLU A 312 -3.54 -22.79 27.17
C GLU A 312 -2.37 -23.60 27.74
N LYS A 313 -1.33 -23.79 26.95
CA LYS A 313 -0.14 -24.59 27.31
C LYS A 313 0.87 -23.83 28.15
N ASN A 314 0.94 -22.51 28.00
CA ASN A 314 1.93 -21.66 28.67
C ASN A 314 1.26 -20.53 29.45
N ARG A 315 1.15 -20.71 30.76
CA ARG A 315 0.52 -19.75 31.69
C ARG A 315 1.20 -18.36 31.70
N ASN A 316 2.49 -18.29 31.30
CA ASN A 316 3.22 -17.03 31.22
C ASN A 316 2.78 -16.15 30.03
N LEU A 317 2.01 -16.68 29.07
CA LEU A 317 1.46 -15.93 27.94
C LEU A 317 0.10 -15.28 28.25
N LYS A 318 -0.48 -15.48 29.43
CA LYS A 318 -1.68 -14.78 29.87
C LYS A 318 -1.34 -13.32 30.12
N ARG A 319 -1.96 -12.41 29.37
CA ARG A 319 -1.88 -10.97 29.54
C ARG A 319 -3.08 -10.47 30.32
#